data_4f220a58c42f41a2579fb6d2d655807a
#
_entry.id   4f220a58c42f41a2579fb6d2d655807a
#
_cell.length_a   1.000
_cell.length_b   1.000
_cell.length_c   1.000
_cell.angle_alpha   90.00
_cell.angle_beta   90.00
_cell.angle_gamma   90.00
#
_symmetry.space_group_name_H-M   'P 1'
#
loop_
_entity.id
_entity.type
_entity.pdbx_description
1 polymer ?
#
loop_
_entity_poly.entity_id
_entity_poly.type
_entity_poly.pdbx_seq_one_letter_code
_entity_poly.pdbx_strand_id
1 'polypeptide(L)'
;MKNKLCLITFVFALAACSSRQDKASQSSVVSYLESPAQKGSGEPFLFTDQDSIVYLSWIERKGDESSFKFSKLDKGKWTDPTTIATGNSWFVNWADYPMIASNGSEFIAHYLEKNGESTYAYNVKLTSSADQGKTWNTPAVLHDDGKQAEHGFVSMLPFNENFFITWLDGRNTAMEGMENMDHHGGHHGAMSLRAAILDSKGNKTKEWELDNKTCDCCQTSAAITSNGPVVVYRDRSDEEIRDMSIVRMIDGQWTEPKTIHSDNWKIAGCPVNGPRVVTMGNNLAVAWFSAASDTSQVNVVFSKDGGETFGNMIRVDEGNAIGRVGIVMLDNKNAVVSWMEGTEIKAVKINSDGTKEPSITIATSSESRSSGFPQMTKSGAKLIFAWTDDKDKTIKIASISI
;
A
#
# COMPACT_ATOMS: atom_id res chain seq x y z
N MET A 1 2.33 -95.38 -26.92
CA MET A 1 1.28 -94.49 -26.40
C MET A 1 1.99 -93.44 -25.52
N LYS A 2 2.17 -92.25 -26.03
CA LYS A 2 2.86 -91.12 -25.34
C LYS A 2 1.91 -89.97 -25.32
N ASN A 3 1.39 -89.60 -24.10
CA ASN A 3 0.57 -88.44 -23.86
C ASN A 3 1.44 -87.18 -23.86
N LYS A 4 1.11 -86.21 -24.72
CA LYS A 4 1.66 -84.87 -24.69
C LYS A 4 0.70 -83.97 -23.91
N LEU A 5 1.21 -83.45 -22.75
CA LEU A 5 0.53 -82.47 -21.97
C LEU A 5 0.81 -81.09 -22.55
N CYS A 6 -0.23 -80.34 -22.92
CA CYS A 6 -0.16 -79.02 -23.47
C CYS A 6 -0.35 -78.02 -22.29
N LEU A 7 0.72 -77.25 -21.99
CA LEU A 7 0.72 -76.22 -20.94
C LEU A 7 0.24 -74.91 -21.56
N ILE A 8 -0.93 -74.44 -21.19
CA ILE A 8 -1.46 -73.13 -21.62
C ILE A 8 -1.02 -72.06 -20.55
N THR A 9 -0.13 -71.20 -20.97
CA THR A 9 0.33 -70.05 -20.11
C THR A 9 -0.64 -68.89 -20.29
N PHE A 10 -1.38 -68.56 -19.24
CA PHE A 10 -2.23 -67.37 -19.21
C PHE A 10 -1.33 -66.15 -18.82
N VAL A 11 -1.18 -65.22 -19.72
CA VAL A 11 -0.55 -63.90 -19.45
C VAL A 11 -1.64 -62.95 -18.93
N PHE A 12 -1.61 -62.64 -17.65
CA PHE A 12 -2.41 -61.56 -17.08
C PHE A 12 -1.75 -60.23 -17.41
N ALA A 13 -2.36 -59.43 -18.28
CA ALA A 13 -2.03 -58.02 -18.49
C ALA A 13 -2.65 -57.20 -17.36
N LEU A 14 -1.85 -56.74 -16.42
CA LEU A 14 -2.23 -55.74 -15.43
C LEU A 14 -2.27 -54.35 -16.10
N ALA A 15 -3.48 -53.89 -16.43
CA ALA A 15 -3.73 -52.52 -16.82
C ALA A 15 -3.62 -51.63 -15.55
N ALA A 16 -2.50 -50.95 -15.36
CA ALA A 16 -2.36 -49.90 -14.36
C ALA A 16 -3.13 -48.67 -14.84
N CYS A 17 -4.37 -48.48 -14.34
CA CYS A 17 -5.04 -47.18 -14.40
C CYS A 17 -4.30 -46.21 -13.47
N SER A 18 -3.44 -45.37 -14.05
CA SER A 18 -2.95 -44.16 -13.35
C SER A 18 -4.12 -43.18 -13.26
N SER A 19 -4.80 -43.14 -12.12
CA SER A 19 -5.70 -42.06 -11.81
C SER A 19 -4.85 -40.77 -11.71
N ARG A 20 -4.90 -39.93 -12.73
CA ARG A 20 -4.57 -38.51 -12.56
C ARG A 20 -5.52 -37.96 -11.50
N GLN A 21 -5.02 -37.78 -10.28
CA GLN A 21 -5.64 -36.88 -9.34
C GLN A 21 -5.53 -35.48 -9.94
N ASP A 22 -6.58 -35.03 -10.59
CA ASP A 22 -6.81 -33.62 -10.81
C ASP A 22 -6.77 -32.98 -9.41
N LYS A 23 -5.68 -32.23 -9.13
CA LYS A 23 -5.67 -31.30 -8.00
C LYS A 23 -6.78 -30.30 -8.30
N ALA A 24 -7.97 -30.56 -7.76
CA ALA A 24 -9.03 -29.57 -7.71
C ALA A 24 -8.40 -28.31 -7.09
N SER A 25 -8.33 -27.24 -7.86
CA SER A 25 -7.97 -25.91 -7.40
C SER A 25 -8.94 -25.61 -6.27
N GLN A 26 -8.43 -25.67 -5.03
CA GLN A 26 -9.19 -25.28 -3.85
C GLN A 26 -9.40 -23.76 -4.03
N SER A 27 -10.59 -23.36 -4.49
CA SER A 27 -10.95 -21.96 -4.59
C SER A 27 -10.82 -21.36 -3.18
N SER A 28 -9.96 -20.38 -3.03
CA SER A 28 -9.77 -19.72 -1.73
C SER A 28 -11.10 -19.12 -1.29
N VAL A 29 -11.66 -19.65 -0.22
CA VAL A 29 -12.95 -19.18 0.31
C VAL A 29 -12.71 -17.86 1.02
N VAL A 30 -13.41 -16.81 0.56
CA VAL A 30 -13.41 -15.50 1.23
C VAL A 30 -14.23 -15.61 2.51
N SER A 31 -13.62 -15.28 3.63
CA SER A 31 -14.27 -15.25 4.95
C SER A 31 -14.36 -13.83 5.45
N TYR A 32 -15.57 -13.33 5.69
CA TYR A 32 -15.79 -12.00 6.28
C TYR A 32 -15.53 -12.04 7.77
N LEU A 33 -14.88 -11.00 8.28
CA LEU A 33 -14.58 -10.82 9.70
C LEU A 33 -15.42 -9.69 10.28
N GLU A 34 -15.77 -9.80 11.56
CA GLU A 34 -16.41 -8.70 12.28
C GLU A 34 -15.44 -7.51 12.36
N SER A 35 -15.94 -6.31 12.08
CA SER A 35 -15.13 -5.08 12.09
C SER A 35 -15.16 -4.43 13.48
N PRO A 36 -14.03 -3.95 14.01
CA PRO A 36 -14.01 -3.16 15.24
C PRO A 36 -14.49 -1.72 15.02
N ALA A 37 -14.55 -1.27 13.74
CA ALA A 37 -14.90 0.09 13.39
C ALA A 37 -16.42 0.32 13.43
N GLN A 38 -16.82 1.45 14.00
CA GLN A 38 -18.21 1.86 14.10
C GLN A 38 -18.69 2.56 12.81
N LYS A 39 -19.99 2.85 12.73
CA LYS A 39 -20.55 3.67 11.65
C LYS A 39 -19.93 5.08 11.69
N GLY A 40 -19.66 5.65 10.53
CA GLY A 40 -18.93 6.92 10.37
C GLY A 40 -17.41 6.71 10.20
N SER A 41 -16.97 5.45 10.08
CA SER A 41 -15.56 5.12 9.88
C SER A 41 -15.17 5.01 8.42
N GLY A 42 -13.95 5.41 8.10
CA GLY A 42 -13.33 5.33 6.78
C GLY A 42 -11.81 5.37 6.87
N GLU A 43 -11.16 5.46 5.72
CA GLU A 43 -9.73 5.58 5.57
C GLU A 43 -8.96 4.47 6.33
N PRO A 44 -9.27 3.16 6.09
CA PRO A 44 -8.59 2.07 6.78
C PRO A 44 -7.13 1.96 6.35
N PHE A 45 -6.28 1.58 7.30
CA PHE A 45 -4.91 1.15 7.01
C PHE A 45 -4.60 -0.14 7.76
N LEU A 46 -4.00 -1.12 7.07
CA LEU A 46 -3.57 -2.39 7.64
C LEU A 46 -2.04 -2.43 7.73
N PHE A 47 -1.55 -2.74 8.90
CA PHE A 47 -0.14 -2.94 9.18
C PHE A 47 0.04 -4.30 9.89
N THR A 48 1.06 -5.06 9.48
CA THR A 48 1.47 -6.29 10.17
C THR A 48 2.88 -6.08 10.69
N ASP A 49 3.09 -6.24 11.99
CA ASP A 49 4.38 -6.09 12.62
C ASP A 49 5.28 -7.34 12.44
N GLN A 50 6.51 -7.26 12.95
CA GLN A 50 7.49 -8.34 12.90
C GLN A 50 7.05 -9.60 13.66
N ASP A 51 6.16 -9.49 14.62
CA ASP A 51 5.58 -10.61 15.37
C ASP A 51 4.32 -11.20 14.70
N SER A 52 4.03 -10.75 13.47
CA SER A 52 2.87 -11.13 12.67
C SER A 52 1.52 -10.73 13.30
N ILE A 53 1.53 -9.72 14.17
CA ILE A 53 0.32 -9.11 14.72
C ILE A 53 -0.21 -8.11 13.70
N VAL A 54 -1.49 -8.21 13.37
CA VAL A 54 -2.17 -7.29 12.46
C VAL A 54 -2.80 -6.17 13.24
N TYR A 55 -2.55 -4.95 12.79
CA TYR A 55 -3.20 -3.74 13.26
C TYR A 55 -4.06 -3.17 12.14
N LEU A 56 -5.27 -2.76 12.49
CA LEU A 56 -6.15 -1.95 11.67
C LEU A 56 -6.27 -0.58 12.31
N SER A 57 -5.98 0.48 11.57
CA SER A 57 -6.26 1.85 11.99
C SER A 57 -7.24 2.53 11.04
N TRP A 58 -7.96 3.54 11.52
CA TRP A 58 -8.99 4.23 10.75
C TRP A 58 -9.35 5.59 11.34
N ILE A 59 -10.02 6.41 10.56
CA ILE A 59 -10.70 7.61 11.05
C ILE A 59 -12.17 7.29 11.33
N GLU A 60 -12.68 7.70 12.49
CA GLU A 60 -14.09 7.70 12.84
C GLU A 60 -14.56 9.14 12.99
N ARG A 61 -15.64 9.50 12.30
CA ARG A 61 -16.22 10.85 12.31
C ARG A 61 -17.56 10.87 13.06
N LYS A 62 -17.69 11.84 13.97
CA LYS A 62 -18.92 12.08 14.71
C LYS A 62 -19.21 13.58 14.74
N GLY A 63 -20.10 14.03 13.88
CA GLY A 63 -20.27 15.46 13.60
C GLY A 63 -18.99 16.05 13.00
N ASP A 64 -18.48 17.12 13.58
CA ASP A 64 -17.25 17.79 13.16
C ASP A 64 -15.98 17.16 13.77
N GLU A 65 -16.14 16.26 14.73
CA GLU A 65 -15.00 15.60 15.38
C GLU A 65 -14.53 14.39 14.57
N SER A 66 -13.24 14.32 14.32
CA SER A 66 -12.54 13.17 13.79
C SER A 66 -11.71 12.51 14.88
N SER A 67 -11.76 11.18 14.96
CA SER A 67 -10.97 10.37 15.89
C SER A 67 -10.13 9.37 15.09
N PHE A 68 -8.82 9.40 15.27
CA PHE A 68 -7.92 8.39 14.75
C PHE A 68 -7.85 7.24 15.74
N LYS A 69 -8.22 6.05 15.29
CA LYS A 69 -8.33 4.85 16.14
C LYS A 69 -7.56 3.69 15.55
N PHE A 70 -7.22 2.73 16.40
CA PHE A 70 -6.69 1.44 15.95
C PHE A 70 -7.20 0.29 16.83
N SER A 71 -7.07 -0.92 16.29
CA SER A 71 -7.32 -2.20 16.96
C SER A 71 -6.30 -3.22 16.47
N LYS A 72 -5.95 -4.20 17.28
CA LYS A 72 -5.12 -5.34 16.88
C LYS A 72 -5.93 -6.61 16.76
N LEU A 73 -5.54 -7.47 15.83
CA LEU A 73 -6.12 -8.79 15.66
C LEU A 73 -5.42 -9.77 16.61
N ASP A 74 -6.09 -10.16 17.67
CA ASP A 74 -5.62 -11.14 18.65
C ASP A 74 -6.44 -12.42 18.58
N LYS A 75 -5.80 -13.56 18.32
CA LYS A 75 -6.44 -14.89 18.23
C LYS A 75 -7.69 -14.92 17.34
N GLY A 76 -7.67 -14.17 16.25
CA GLY A 76 -8.76 -14.11 15.28
C GLY A 76 -9.90 -13.16 15.63
N LYS A 77 -9.77 -12.36 16.69
CA LYS A 77 -10.71 -11.31 17.08
C LYS A 77 -9.99 -9.96 17.20
N TRP A 78 -10.67 -8.91 16.82
CA TRP A 78 -10.20 -7.55 17.04
C TRP A 78 -10.37 -7.15 18.51
N THR A 79 -9.35 -6.50 19.06
CA THR A 79 -9.45 -5.86 20.39
C THR A 79 -10.40 -4.67 20.35
N ASP A 80 -10.83 -4.20 21.51
CA ASP A 80 -11.54 -2.93 21.60
C ASP A 80 -10.70 -1.79 20.99
N PRO A 81 -11.33 -0.86 20.25
CA PRO A 81 -10.63 0.26 19.63
C PRO A 81 -9.94 1.16 20.65
N THR A 82 -8.70 1.51 20.37
CA THR A 82 -7.94 2.52 21.13
C THR A 82 -7.86 3.81 20.31
N THR A 83 -8.11 4.95 20.93
CA THR A 83 -7.99 6.27 20.29
C THR A 83 -6.55 6.76 20.35
N ILE A 84 -6.00 7.15 19.20
CA ILE A 84 -4.67 7.72 19.03
C ILE A 84 -4.72 9.25 19.25
N ALA A 85 -5.65 9.91 18.55
CA ALA A 85 -5.85 11.34 18.60
C ALA A 85 -7.28 11.71 18.24
N THR A 86 -7.71 12.91 18.60
CA THR A 86 -9.00 13.52 18.21
C THR A 86 -8.78 14.96 17.77
N GLY A 87 -9.63 15.47 16.89
CA GLY A 87 -9.60 16.86 16.46
C GLY A 87 -10.71 17.22 15.50
N ASN A 88 -10.89 18.55 15.29
CA ASN A 88 -11.98 19.11 14.45
C ASN A 88 -11.44 19.81 13.20
N SER A 89 -10.12 19.97 13.07
CA SER A 89 -9.46 20.68 11.96
C SER A 89 -8.65 19.76 11.06
N TRP A 90 -9.07 18.50 10.95
CA TRP A 90 -8.30 17.53 10.17
C TRP A 90 -8.65 17.57 8.68
N PHE A 91 -7.63 17.32 7.86
CA PHE A 91 -7.81 17.03 6.44
C PHE A 91 -8.01 15.52 6.29
N VAL A 92 -9.25 15.07 6.23
CA VAL A 92 -9.57 13.65 6.06
C VAL A 92 -9.90 13.40 4.60
N ASN A 93 -9.03 12.64 3.93
CA ASN A 93 -9.08 12.41 2.49
C ASN A 93 -9.04 10.92 2.17
N TRP A 94 -9.84 10.49 1.22
CA TRP A 94 -9.99 9.11 0.78
C TRP A 94 -8.70 8.48 0.23
N ALA A 95 -7.76 9.30 -0.24
CA ALA A 95 -6.52 8.87 -0.89
C ALA A 95 -5.28 9.14 -0.02
N ASP A 96 -5.36 10.06 0.92
CA ASP A 96 -4.27 10.42 1.83
C ASP A 96 -4.68 10.05 3.26
N TYR A 97 -4.59 8.78 3.56
CA TYR A 97 -5.08 8.17 4.80
C TYR A 97 -4.00 8.09 5.87
N PRO A 98 -4.39 8.18 7.16
CA PRO A 98 -3.46 8.08 8.26
C PRO A 98 -2.90 6.67 8.42
N MET A 99 -1.68 6.58 8.94
CA MET A 99 -0.99 5.30 9.17
C MET A 99 -0.50 5.17 10.60
N ILE A 100 -0.35 3.91 11.03
CA ILE A 100 0.32 3.50 12.26
C ILE A 100 1.43 2.52 11.90
N ALA A 101 2.56 2.62 12.59
CA ALA A 101 3.64 1.63 12.52
C ALA A 101 4.13 1.29 13.93
N SER A 102 4.62 0.06 14.09
CA SER A 102 5.14 -0.44 15.36
C SER A 102 6.56 -0.98 15.17
N ASN A 103 7.41 -0.71 16.15
CA ASN A 103 8.74 -1.28 16.28
C ASN A 103 8.86 -1.88 17.69
N GLY A 104 8.25 -3.03 17.89
CA GLY A 104 8.10 -3.65 19.21
C GLY A 104 7.10 -2.91 20.11
N SER A 105 7.56 -2.32 21.23
CA SER A 105 6.72 -1.53 22.12
C SER A 105 6.46 -0.11 21.64
N GLU A 106 7.34 0.38 20.77
CA GLU A 106 7.31 1.75 20.25
C GLU A 106 6.37 1.84 19.06
N PHE A 107 5.43 2.77 19.13
CA PHE A 107 4.48 3.04 18.06
C PHE A 107 4.62 4.47 17.58
N ILE A 108 4.41 4.67 16.30
CA ILE A 108 4.30 5.99 15.69
C ILE A 108 3.06 6.02 14.81
N ALA A 109 2.40 7.17 14.77
CA ALA A 109 1.20 7.38 13.96
C ALA A 109 1.21 8.77 13.35
N HIS A 110 0.63 8.92 12.17
CA HIS A 110 0.44 10.22 11.55
C HIS A 110 -1.01 10.43 11.13
N TYR A 111 -1.40 11.68 11.09
CA TYR A 111 -2.65 12.17 10.51
C TYR A 111 -2.42 13.58 9.94
N LEU A 112 -3.40 14.07 9.19
CA LEU A 112 -3.29 15.36 8.52
C LEU A 112 -4.16 16.40 9.21
N GLU A 113 -3.58 17.56 9.51
CA GLU A 113 -4.25 18.67 10.18
C GLU A 113 -4.13 19.94 9.35
N LYS A 114 -5.26 20.60 9.10
CA LYS A 114 -5.28 21.85 8.35
C LYS A 114 -4.45 22.93 9.04
N ASN A 115 -3.69 23.68 8.25
CA ASN A 115 -2.84 24.78 8.71
C ASN A 115 -3.13 26.12 8.02
N GLY A 116 -4.20 26.16 7.20
CA GLY A 116 -4.64 27.34 6.47
C GLY A 116 -6.08 27.20 5.96
N GLU A 117 -6.57 28.26 5.30
CA GLU A 117 -7.94 28.31 4.74
C GLU A 117 -8.07 27.53 3.42
N SER A 118 -6.98 27.38 2.68
CA SER A 118 -6.97 26.61 1.44
C SER A 118 -7.32 25.14 1.71
N THR A 119 -8.01 24.52 0.76
CA THR A 119 -8.38 23.10 0.84
C THR A 119 -7.15 22.21 1.03
N TYR A 120 -6.04 22.53 0.38
CA TYR A 120 -4.81 21.76 0.38
C TYR A 120 -3.71 22.39 1.25
N ALA A 121 -4.06 23.21 2.24
CA ALA A 121 -3.12 23.69 3.25
C ALA A 121 -3.24 22.82 4.50
N TYR A 122 -2.33 21.87 4.66
CA TYR A 122 -2.33 20.96 5.81
C TYR A 122 -0.92 20.42 6.13
N ASN A 123 -0.73 20.08 7.39
CA ASN A 123 0.49 19.51 7.94
C ASN A 123 0.36 18.00 8.13
N VAL A 124 1.46 17.29 7.99
CA VAL A 124 1.60 15.95 8.56
C VAL A 124 1.90 16.09 10.05
N LYS A 125 0.96 15.60 10.89
CA LYS A 125 1.14 15.53 12.35
C LYS A 125 1.60 14.13 12.71
N LEU A 126 2.62 14.05 13.58
CA LEU A 126 3.15 12.81 14.13
C LEU A 126 2.87 12.73 15.62
N THR A 127 2.53 11.55 16.11
CA THR A 127 2.48 11.21 17.52
C THR A 127 3.11 9.85 17.75
N SER A 128 3.66 9.61 18.93
CA SER A 128 4.34 8.37 19.32
C SER A 128 3.84 7.84 20.65
N SER A 129 4.01 6.54 20.85
CA SER A 129 3.69 5.81 22.07
C SER A 129 4.83 4.87 22.41
N ALA A 130 5.19 4.75 23.69
CA ALA A 130 6.21 3.83 24.19
C ALA A 130 5.61 2.63 24.96
N ASP A 131 4.28 2.47 24.94
CA ASP A 131 3.55 1.49 25.74
C ASP A 131 2.54 0.67 24.91
N GLN A 132 2.88 0.40 23.66
CA GLN A 132 2.05 -0.33 22.68
C GLN A 132 0.72 0.38 22.36
N GLY A 133 0.75 1.71 22.28
CA GLY A 133 -0.40 2.52 21.90
C GLY A 133 -1.42 2.76 23.00
N LYS A 134 -1.11 2.48 24.27
CA LYS A 134 -2.01 2.77 25.40
C LYS A 134 -2.08 4.26 25.72
N THR A 135 -0.94 4.94 25.64
CA THR A 135 -0.84 6.40 25.76
C THR A 135 -0.05 6.99 24.60
N TRP A 136 -0.39 8.20 24.21
CA TRP A 136 0.21 8.89 23.06
C TRP A 136 0.75 10.25 23.46
N ASN A 137 1.91 10.59 22.93
CA ASN A 137 2.56 11.87 23.14
C ASN A 137 1.81 13.01 22.45
N THR A 138 2.06 14.25 22.84
CA THR A 138 1.54 15.43 22.15
C THR A 138 2.01 15.43 20.70
N PRO A 139 1.09 15.54 19.71
CA PRO A 139 1.47 15.49 18.30
C PRO A 139 2.34 16.69 17.88
N ALA A 140 3.38 16.43 17.08
CA ALA A 140 4.26 17.42 16.47
C ALA A 140 4.10 17.45 14.95
N VAL A 141 4.49 18.55 14.30
CA VAL A 141 4.56 18.65 12.84
C VAL A 141 5.83 17.94 12.33
N LEU A 142 5.72 17.14 11.28
CA LEU A 142 6.85 16.42 10.67
C LEU A 142 7.83 17.37 9.98
N HIS A 143 7.32 18.27 9.15
CA HIS A 143 8.11 19.22 8.36
C HIS A 143 8.31 20.53 9.11
N ASP A 144 9.30 21.33 8.69
CA ASP A 144 9.77 22.50 9.42
C ASP A 144 9.80 23.79 8.57
N ASP A 145 9.13 23.78 7.43
CA ASP A 145 9.10 24.88 6.48
C ASP A 145 8.14 26.02 6.85
N GLY A 146 7.18 25.75 7.76
CA GLY A 146 6.18 26.72 8.20
C GLY A 146 5.23 27.22 7.10
N LYS A 147 5.14 26.53 5.96
CA LYS A 147 4.31 26.93 4.82
C LYS A 147 2.88 26.39 4.95
N GLN A 148 1.93 27.19 4.47
CA GLN A 148 0.54 26.75 4.27
C GLN A 148 0.40 26.08 2.91
N ALA A 149 0.91 24.85 2.83
CA ALA A 149 0.96 24.05 1.61
C ALA A 149 0.50 22.62 1.89
N GLU A 150 0.38 21.83 0.85
CA GLU A 150 0.06 20.40 0.91
C GLU A 150 1.27 19.59 1.39
N HIS A 151 1.09 18.81 2.48
CA HIS A 151 2.10 17.90 3.01
C HIS A 151 1.42 16.59 3.38
N GLY A 152 1.66 15.53 2.59
CA GLY A 152 0.92 14.29 2.79
C GLY A 152 1.42 13.11 1.99
N PHE A 153 0.52 12.18 1.70
CA PHE A 153 0.82 10.95 0.95
C PHE A 153 1.96 10.15 1.57
N VAL A 154 1.89 10.04 2.87
CA VAL A 154 2.94 9.46 3.72
C VAL A 154 3.06 7.95 3.51
N SER A 155 4.30 7.46 3.55
CA SER A 155 4.60 6.05 3.79
C SER A 155 5.54 5.94 5.00
N MET A 156 5.22 5.07 5.95
CA MET A 156 5.92 4.98 7.23
C MET A 156 6.08 3.52 7.65
N LEU A 157 7.28 3.14 8.12
CA LEU A 157 7.59 1.77 8.51
C LEU A 157 8.75 1.72 9.54
N PRO A 158 8.85 0.63 10.33
CA PRO A 158 9.99 0.44 11.23
C PRO A 158 11.29 0.26 10.43
N PHE A 159 12.38 0.85 10.92
CA PHE A 159 13.70 0.74 10.35
C PHE A 159 14.78 0.70 11.44
N ASN A 160 15.38 -0.45 11.64
CA ASN A 160 16.25 -0.76 12.78
C ASN A 160 15.51 -0.47 14.11
N GLU A 161 16.08 0.32 15.02
CA GLU A 161 15.45 0.77 16.27
C GLU A 161 14.62 2.05 16.11
N ASN A 162 14.49 2.54 14.87
CA ASN A 162 13.85 3.81 14.51
C ASN A 162 12.67 3.58 13.56
N PHE A 163 12.16 4.67 12.99
CA PHE A 163 11.16 4.63 11.92
C PHE A 163 11.70 5.39 10.70
N PHE A 164 11.43 4.85 9.52
CA PHE A 164 11.59 5.54 8.26
C PHE A 164 10.26 6.11 7.82
N ILE A 165 10.26 7.36 7.35
CA ILE A 165 9.07 8.03 6.82
C ILE A 165 9.42 8.76 5.52
N THR A 166 8.50 8.76 4.56
CA THR A 166 8.56 9.54 3.33
C THR A 166 7.22 10.22 3.07
N TRP A 167 7.24 11.40 2.46
CA TRP A 167 6.04 12.18 2.17
C TRP A 167 6.23 13.04 0.92
N LEU A 168 5.13 13.47 0.34
CA LEU A 168 5.10 14.55 -0.63
C LEU A 168 5.04 15.89 0.09
N ASP A 169 5.86 16.83 -0.33
CA ASP A 169 6.10 18.10 0.34
C ASP A 169 5.87 19.27 -0.62
N GLY A 170 4.87 20.07 -0.31
CA GLY A 170 4.44 21.19 -1.14
C GLY A 170 5.11 22.52 -0.80
N ARG A 171 6.17 22.56 0.00
CA ARG A 171 6.86 23.81 0.39
C ARG A 171 7.25 24.71 -0.80
N ASN A 172 7.53 24.12 -1.95
CA ASN A 172 7.90 24.80 -3.18
C ASN A 172 6.68 25.24 -4.00
N THR A 173 5.45 24.82 -3.65
CA THR A 173 4.21 25.21 -4.33
C THR A 173 3.56 26.44 -3.71
N ALA A 174 3.92 26.78 -2.46
CA ALA A 174 3.41 27.95 -1.75
C ALA A 174 4.10 29.21 -2.24
N MET A 175 3.40 30.06 -2.99
CA MET A 175 3.90 31.39 -3.35
C MET A 175 3.43 32.42 -2.35
N GLU A 176 4.36 33.31 -1.93
CA GLU A 176 4.02 34.49 -1.16
C GLU A 176 3.09 35.38 -1.97
N GLY A 177 1.88 35.64 -1.51
CA GLY A 177 0.90 36.55 -2.11
C GLY A 177 -0.11 35.97 -3.07
N MET A 178 -0.19 34.63 -3.26
CA MET A 178 -1.19 33.97 -4.10
C MET A 178 -2.11 33.00 -3.33
N GLU A 179 -2.52 33.35 -2.16
CA GLU A 179 -3.28 32.51 -1.21
C GLU A 179 -4.69 32.08 -1.69
N ASN A 180 -5.15 32.55 -2.86
CA ASN A 180 -6.51 32.36 -3.37
C ASN A 180 -6.61 31.91 -4.84
N MET A 181 -5.57 31.35 -5.43
CA MET A 181 -5.69 30.80 -6.81
C MET A 181 -5.94 29.29 -6.78
N ASP A 182 -7.03 28.86 -7.40
CA ASP A 182 -7.32 27.47 -7.66
C ASP A 182 -6.16 26.80 -8.42
N HIS A 183 -5.60 25.74 -7.87
CA HIS A 183 -4.42 25.02 -8.36
C HIS A 183 -4.60 24.33 -9.73
N HIS A 184 -5.65 24.63 -10.49
CA HIS A 184 -5.95 23.98 -11.77
C HIS A 184 -5.36 24.65 -13.02
N GLY A 185 -4.49 25.67 -12.90
CA GLY A 185 -4.14 26.42 -14.10
C GLY A 185 -2.82 27.17 -14.19
N GLY A 186 -1.85 26.97 -13.33
CA GLY A 186 -0.57 27.70 -13.49
C GLY A 186 0.56 27.06 -12.69
N HIS A 187 1.60 26.60 -13.39
CA HIS A 187 2.77 25.94 -12.81
C HIS A 187 3.66 26.93 -12.05
N HIS A 188 3.45 27.04 -10.78
CA HIS A 188 4.35 27.80 -9.91
C HIS A 188 4.85 26.85 -8.80
N GLY A 189 5.96 26.13 -9.08
CA GLY A 189 6.57 25.17 -8.20
C GLY A 189 6.05 23.72 -8.42
N ALA A 190 6.66 22.77 -7.75
CA ALA A 190 6.31 21.36 -7.78
C ALA A 190 6.37 20.76 -6.38
N MET A 191 5.57 19.71 -6.14
CA MET A 191 5.75 18.86 -4.97
C MET A 191 7.11 18.17 -5.06
N SER A 192 7.79 18.06 -3.92
CA SER A 192 9.01 17.27 -3.80
C SER A 192 8.75 15.99 -3.00
N LEU A 193 9.57 14.97 -3.25
CA LEU A 193 9.61 13.78 -2.41
C LEU A 193 10.64 13.97 -1.32
N ARG A 194 10.24 13.83 -0.07
CA ARG A 194 11.15 13.91 1.08
C ARG A 194 11.09 12.65 1.92
N ALA A 195 12.16 12.39 2.65
CA ALA A 195 12.21 11.29 3.60
C ALA A 195 12.97 11.68 4.87
N ALA A 196 12.68 10.98 5.96
CA ALA A 196 13.35 11.18 7.23
C ALA A 196 13.52 9.88 8.02
N ILE A 197 14.48 9.88 8.94
CA ILE A 197 14.54 8.92 10.04
C ILE A 197 14.00 9.61 11.29
N LEU A 198 13.08 8.92 11.96
CA LEU A 198 12.50 9.36 13.23
C LEU A 198 12.95 8.42 14.34
N ASP A 199 13.36 8.97 15.48
CA ASP A 199 13.58 8.17 16.69
C ASP A 199 12.25 7.59 17.23
N SER A 200 12.30 6.78 18.28
CA SER A 200 11.13 6.16 18.90
C SER A 200 10.14 7.17 19.49
N LYS A 201 10.56 8.41 19.69
CA LYS A 201 9.72 9.50 20.18
C LYS A 201 9.10 10.33 19.06
N GLY A 202 9.40 9.99 17.79
CA GLY A 202 8.94 10.73 16.62
C GLY A 202 9.78 11.96 16.28
N ASN A 203 10.95 12.16 16.91
CA ASN A 203 11.83 13.27 16.57
C ASN A 203 12.62 12.93 15.30
N LYS A 204 12.69 13.87 14.39
CA LYS A 204 13.44 13.77 13.15
C LYS A 204 14.95 13.84 13.44
N THR A 205 15.68 12.78 13.10
CA THR A 205 17.14 12.67 13.30
C THR A 205 17.93 12.88 12.01
N LYS A 206 17.32 12.59 10.87
CA LYS A 206 17.85 12.84 9.52
C LYS A 206 16.71 13.18 8.59
N GLU A 207 16.97 14.00 7.58
CA GLU A 207 16.01 14.33 6.52
C GLU A 207 16.76 14.48 5.18
N TRP A 208 16.08 14.14 4.10
CA TRP A 208 16.55 14.27 2.72
C TRP A 208 15.44 14.74 1.80
N GLU A 209 15.78 15.53 0.79
CA GLU A 209 14.99 15.67 -0.42
C GLU A 209 15.47 14.60 -1.38
N LEU A 210 14.56 13.74 -1.83
CA LEU A 210 14.86 12.59 -2.68
C LEU A 210 14.59 12.89 -4.15
N ASP A 211 13.64 13.78 -4.42
CA ASP A 211 13.27 14.27 -5.73
C ASP A 211 12.62 15.64 -5.57
N ASN A 212 12.97 16.59 -6.43
CA ASN A 212 12.49 17.97 -6.36
C ASN A 212 11.22 18.23 -7.19
N LYS A 213 10.75 17.23 -7.96
CA LYS A 213 9.57 17.35 -8.81
C LYS A 213 8.85 16.02 -8.97
N THR A 214 7.70 15.89 -8.35
CA THR A 214 6.90 14.67 -8.36
C THR A 214 5.44 14.93 -8.74
N CYS A 215 4.67 13.86 -8.93
CA CYS A 215 3.21 13.95 -9.04
C CYS A 215 2.60 14.37 -7.69
N ASP A 216 1.74 15.37 -7.71
CA ASP A 216 1.29 16.09 -6.52
C ASP A 216 0.31 15.30 -5.64
N CYS A 217 -0.30 14.22 -6.13
CA CYS A 217 -1.50 13.63 -5.51
C CYS A 217 -1.51 12.10 -5.46
N CYS A 218 -0.35 11.46 -5.59
CA CYS A 218 -0.26 10.01 -5.56
C CYS A 218 0.48 9.53 -4.31
N GLN A 219 -0.03 8.47 -3.69
CA GLN A 219 0.61 7.87 -2.52
C GLN A 219 2.07 7.52 -2.85
N THR A 220 2.96 7.76 -1.90
CA THR A 220 4.29 7.15 -1.89
C THR A 220 4.20 5.72 -1.37
N SER A 221 5.21 4.92 -1.63
CA SER A 221 5.33 3.59 -1.03
C SER A 221 6.78 3.28 -0.70
N ALA A 222 7.06 2.94 0.54
CA ALA A 222 8.40 2.60 0.99
C ALA A 222 8.48 1.14 1.45
N ALA A 223 9.68 0.56 1.35
CA ALA A 223 10.00 -0.76 1.89
C ALA A 223 11.47 -0.81 2.31
N ILE A 224 11.85 -1.81 3.11
CA ILE A 224 13.23 -1.99 3.56
C ILE A 224 13.84 -3.18 2.83
N THR A 225 14.92 -2.95 2.10
CA THR A 225 15.79 -3.99 1.55
C THR A 225 16.95 -4.28 2.50
N SER A 226 17.76 -5.29 2.19
CA SER A 226 19.00 -5.56 2.95
C SER A 226 20.01 -4.41 2.86
N ASN A 227 19.90 -3.54 1.85
CA ASN A 227 20.79 -2.39 1.65
C ASN A 227 20.30 -1.13 2.37
N GLY A 228 19.00 -1.06 2.70
CA GLY A 228 18.35 0.09 3.31
C GLY A 228 16.96 0.37 2.72
N PRO A 229 16.35 1.50 3.07
CA PRO A 229 15.07 1.92 2.53
C PRO A 229 15.09 2.11 1.02
N VAL A 230 13.94 1.78 0.40
CA VAL A 230 13.61 2.15 -0.97
C VAL A 230 12.28 2.87 -0.98
N VAL A 231 12.12 3.85 -1.85
CA VAL A 231 10.85 4.59 -2.05
C VAL A 231 10.47 4.52 -3.50
N VAL A 232 9.23 4.11 -3.75
CA VAL A 232 8.60 4.12 -5.07
C VAL A 232 7.48 5.15 -5.06
N TYR A 233 7.42 5.95 -6.09
CA TYR A 233 6.49 7.07 -6.20
C TYR A 233 6.14 7.34 -7.66
N ARG A 234 5.11 8.12 -7.89
CA ARG A 234 4.81 8.63 -9.24
C ARG A 234 5.60 9.90 -9.46
N ASP A 235 6.47 9.83 -10.44
CA ASP A 235 7.32 10.94 -10.87
C ASP A 235 6.55 11.92 -11.77
N ARG A 236 7.19 13.05 -12.14
CA ARG A 236 6.64 14.05 -13.02
C ARG A 236 7.75 14.73 -13.81
N SER A 237 7.86 14.43 -15.12
CA SER A 237 8.79 15.12 -16.00
C SER A 237 8.31 16.51 -16.40
N ASP A 238 9.17 17.28 -17.08
CA ASP A 238 8.80 18.60 -17.63
C ASP A 238 7.73 18.49 -18.72
N GLU A 239 7.65 17.35 -19.41
CA GLU A 239 6.66 17.05 -20.43
C GLU A 239 5.35 16.46 -19.88
N GLU A 240 5.17 16.45 -18.53
CA GLU A 240 4.03 15.86 -17.84
C GLU A 240 3.91 14.33 -18.03
N ILE A 241 5.04 13.63 -18.22
CA ILE A 241 5.08 12.17 -18.13
C ILE A 241 5.16 11.80 -16.67
N ARG A 242 4.19 10.96 -16.22
CA ARG A 242 4.04 10.57 -14.81
C ARG A 242 4.19 9.07 -14.63
N ASP A 243 5.36 8.55 -14.94
CA ASP A 243 5.73 7.16 -14.77
C ASP A 243 6.18 6.87 -13.34
N MET A 244 6.33 5.59 -12.98
CA MET A 244 6.80 5.20 -11.65
C MET A 244 8.32 5.25 -11.57
N SER A 245 8.83 5.93 -10.55
CA SER A 245 10.26 6.02 -10.24
C SER A 245 10.58 5.40 -8.88
N ILE A 246 11.83 4.99 -8.70
CA ILE A 246 12.39 4.46 -7.46
C ILE A 246 13.65 5.23 -7.08
N VAL A 247 13.80 5.52 -5.78
CA VAL A 247 15.05 5.89 -5.15
C VAL A 247 15.43 4.86 -4.10
N ARG A 248 16.71 4.60 -3.92
CA ARG A 248 17.22 3.53 -3.05
C ARG A 248 18.32 4.07 -2.15
N MET A 249 18.33 3.64 -0.89
CA MET A 249 19.47 3.89 -0.02
C MET A 249 20.48 2.75 -0.16
N ILE A 250 21.70 3.08 -0.53
CA ILE A 250 22.85 2.15 -0.67
C ILE A 250 24.00 2.73 0.16
N ASP A 251 24.50 1.95 1.10
CA ASP A 251 25.60 2.37 2.00
C ASP A 251 25.35 3.75 2.68
N GLY A 252 24.08 4.01 3.03
CA GLY A 252 23.66 5.24 3.69
C GLY A 252 23.52 6.46 2.78
N GLN A 253 23.65 6.29 1.46
CA GLN A 253 23.45 7.34 0.45
C GLN A 253 22.26 7.01 -0.43
N TRP A 254 21.51 8.05 -0.83
CA TRP A 254 20.41 7.90 -1.78
C TRP A 254 20.93 7.91 -3.22
N THR A 255 20.37 7.03 -4.05
CA THR A 255 20.58 7.05 -5.50
C THR A 255 19.74 8.16 -6.13
N GLU A 256 20.13 8.58 -7.34
CA GLU A 256 19.25 9.40 -8.18
C GLU A 256 17.96 8.66 -8.51
N PRO A 257 16.85 9.38 -8.76
CA PRO A 257 15.60 8.83 -9.26
C PRO A 257 15.79 7.98 -10.53
N LYS A 258 15.17 6.81 -10.55
CA LYS A 258 15.22 5.90 -11.69
C LYS A 258 13.82 5.42 -12.05
N THR A 259 13.41 5.62 -13.30
CA THR A 259 12.16 5.09 -13.84
C THR A 259 12.16 3.56 -13.77
N ILE A 260 11.11 2.97 -13.18
CA ILE A 260 10.93 1.52 -13.04
C ILE A 260 10.52 0.91 -14.39
N HIS A 261 9.56 1.53 -15.04
CA HIS A 261 9.03 1.14 -16.34
C HIS A 261 8.51 2.37 -17.08
N SER A 262 8.88 2.52 -18.36
CA SER A 262 8.45 3.65 -19.17
C SER A 262 7.06 3.38 -19.78
N ASP A 263 6.02 3.66 -19.01
CA ASP A 263 4.63 3.64 -19.50
C ASP A 263 4.41 4.79 -20.49
N ASN A 264 5.21 5.86 -20.37
CA ASN A 264 5.08 7.13 -21.09
C ASN A 264 3.70 7.75 -20.87
N TRP A 265 3.18 7.66 -19.64
CA TRP A 265 1.86 8.17 -19.32
C TRP A 265 1.89 9.69 -19.18
N LYS A 266 1.58 10.36 -20.28
CA LYS A 266 1.45 11.81 -20.32
C LYS A 266 0.07 12.23 -19.83
N ILE A 267 0.03 12.92 -18.67
CA ILE A 267 -1.20 13.39 -18.06
C ILE A 267 -1.01 14.72 -17.36
N ALA A 268 -1.74 15.75 -17.83
CA ALA A 268 -1.82 17.06 -17.16
C ALA A 268 -2.93 17.04 -16.12
N GLY A 269 -2.77 16.26 -15.05
CA GLY A 269 -3.79 16.08 -14.01
C GLY A 269 -3.37 15.13 -12.90
N CYS A 270 -4.27 14.91 -11.94
CA CYS A 270 -4.04 14.09 -10.76
C CYS A 270 -4.69 12.70 -10.90
N PRO A 271 -3.92 11.65 -11.23
CA PRO A 271 -4.49 10.31 -11.34
C PRO A 271 -4.88 9.69 -10.00
N VAL A 272 -4.35 10.19 -8.88
CA VAL A 272 -4.61 9.73 -7.51
C VAL A 272 -4.51 8.20 -7.39
N ASN A 273 -3.45 7.64 -7.94
CA ASN A 273 -3.12 6.22 -7.95
C ASN A 273 -1.61 6.05 -7.78
N GLY A 274 -1.17 5.95 -6.56
CA GLY A 274 0.23 5.68 -6.22
C GLY A 274 0.59 4.20 -6.35
N PRO A 275 1.89 3.90 -6.36
CA PRO A 275 2.40 2.52 -6.38
C PRO A 275 2.27 1.85 -5.02
N ARG A 276 2.58 0.52 -5.02
CA ARG A 276 2.90 -0.23 -3.80
C ARG A 276 4.15 -1.04 -4.03
N VAL A 277 5.08 -0.99 -3.07
CA VAL A 277 6.30 -1.79 -3.04
C VAL A 277 6.34 -2.65 -1.80
N VAL A 278 6.81 -3.87 -1.96
CA VAL A 278 7.07 -4.82 -0.85
C VAL A 278 8.39 -5.51 -1.07
N THR A 279 9.04 -5.91 0.02
CA THR A 279 10.37 -6.52 -0.03
C THR A 279 10.45 -7.80 0.79
N MET A 280 11.39 -8.65 0.41
CA MET A 280 11.86 -9.80 1.18
C MET A 280 13.38 -9.92 0.96
N GLY A 281 14.16 -9.33 1.88
CA GLY A 281 15.59 -9.08 1.66
C GLY A 281 15.81 -8.12 0.49
N ASN A 282 16.60 -8.53 -0.51
CA ASN A 282 16.81 -7.75 -1.74
C ASN A 282 15.83 -8.12 -2.87
N ASN A 283 14.94 -9.10 -2.66
CA ASN A 283 13.84 -9.31 -3.58
C ASN A 283 12.73 -8.30 -3.29
N LEU A 284 12.22 -7.66 -4.33
CA LEU A 284 11.08 -6.74 -4.22
C LEU A 284 10.11 -6.91 -5.38
N ALA A 285 8.88 -6.50 -5.14
CA ALA A 285 7.85 -6.40 -6.15
C ALA A 285 7.16 -5.04 -6.05
N VAL A 286 6.86 -4.44 -7.20
CA VAL A 286 6.16 -3.15 -7.31
C VAL A 286 4.90 -3.36 -8.12
N ALA A 287 3.75 -2.90 -7.60
CA ALA A 287 2.48 -2.84 -8.32
C ALA A 287 2.08 -1.38 -8.54
N TRP A 288 1.53 -1.06 -9.71
CA TRP A 288 1.04 0.27 -10.02
C TRP A 288 -0.10 0.26 -11.05
N PHE A 289 -0.84 1.36 -11.06
CA PHE A 289 -1.84 1.66 -12.07
C PHE A 289 -1.25 2.58 -13.13
N SER A 290 -1.60 2.36 -14.39
CA SER A 290 -1.32 3.25 -15.51
C SER A 290 -2.54 3.32 -16.41
N ALA A 291 -2.78 4.47 -17.02
CA ALA A 291 -3.78 4.65 -18.08
C ALA A 291 -3.12 5.25 -19.34
N ALA A 292 -1.86 4.90 -19.59
CA ALA A 292 -1.16 5.29 -20.80
C ALA A 292 -1.90 4.79 -22.05
N SER A 293 -1.92 5.61 -23.09
CA SER A 293 -2.63 5.32 -24.35
C SER A 293 -4.12 4.99 -24.15
N ASP A 294 -4.77 5.68 -23.18
CA ASP A 294 -6.19 5.54 -22.85
C ASP A 294 -6.60 4.10 -22.46
N THR A 295 -5.64 3.31 -21.99
CA THR A 295 -5.87 1.94 -21.55
C THR A 295 -5.52 1.77 -20.08
N SER A 296 -6.55 1.67 -19.23
CA SER A 296 -6.37 1.40 -17.80
C SER A 296 -5.77 0.02 -17.55
N GLN A 297 -4.69 -0.03 -16.76
CA GLN A 297 -3.95 -1.26 -16.46
C GLN A 297 -3.44 -1.26 -15.02
N VAL A 298 -3.38 -2.46 -14.44
CA VAL A 298 -2.60 -2.71 -13.24
C VAL A 298 -1.41 -3.60 -13.61
N ASN A 299 -0.23 -3.10 -13.33
CA ASN A 299 1.04 -3.70 -13.73
C ASN A 299 1.86 -4.07 -12.50
N VAL A 300 2.73 -5.07 -12.66
CA VAL A 300 3.66 -5.53 -11.62
C VAL A 300 5.01 -5.83 -12.25
N VAL A 301 6.08 -5.50 -11.52
CA VAL A 301 7.44 -5.94 -11.82
C VAL A 301 8.10 -6.50 -10.58
N PHE A 302 9.10 -7.35 -10.80
CA PHE A 302 9.96 -7.92 -9.74
C PHE A 302 11.40 -7.50 -9.94
N SER A 303 12.10 -7.35 -8.81
CA SER A 303 13.55 -7.16 -8.76
C SER A 303 14.18 -8.17 -7.79
N LYS A 304 15.45 -8.55 -8.02
CA LYS A 304 16.23 -9.45 -7.16
C LYS A 304 17.44 -8.77 -6.52
N ASP A 305 17.68 -7.52 -6.84
CA ASP A 305 18.86 -6.71 -6.51
C ASP A 305 18.52 -5.41 -5.79
N GLY A 306 17.41 -5.40 -5.04
CA GLY A 306 16.99 -4.24 -4.26
C GLY A 306 16.45 -3.09 -5.13
N GLY A 307 15.91 -3.38 -6.31
CA GLY A 307 15.35 -2.38 -7.22
C GLY A 307 16.39 -1.75 -8.17
N GLU A 308 17.59 -2.34 -8.27
CA GLU A 308 18.59 -1.88 -9.26
C GLU A 308 18.14 -2.21 -10.68
N THR A 309 17.67 -3.45 -10.88
CA THR A 309 17.09 -3.89 -12.15
C THR A 309 15.73 -4.53 -11.93
N PHE A 310 14.90 -4.48 -12.96
CA PHE A 310 13.56 -5.07 -12.95
C PHE A 310 13.41 -6.07 -14.08
N GLY A 311 12.61 -7.13 -13.81
CA GLY A 311 12.20 -8.09 -14.82
C GLY A 311 11.13 -7.53 -15.78
N ASN A 312 10.53 -8.40 -16.57
CA ASN A 312 9.44 -8.02 -17.47
C ASN A 312 8.21 -7.57 -16.68
N MET A 313 7.53 -6.56 -17.20
CA MET A 313 6.24 -6.11 -16.68
C MET A 313 5.17 -7.20 -16.88
N ILE A 314 4.37 -7.41 -15.85
CA ILE A 314 3.26 -8.37 -15.83
C ILE A 314 1.96 -7.58 -15.61
N ARG A 315 1.07 -7.58 -16.59
CA ARG A 315 -0.28 -7.02 -16.45
C ARG A 315 -1.18 -7.98 -15.68
N VAL A 316 -1.94 -7.51 -14.69
CA VAL A 316 -2.75 -8.36 -13.81
C VAL A 316 -4.25 -8.10 -13.88
N ASP A 317 -4.70 -6.91 -14.27
CA ASP A 317 -6.11 -6.56 -14.41
C ASP A 317 -6.83 -7.32 -15.52
N GLU A 318 -8.16 -7.22 -15.54
CA GLU A 318 -9.04 -7.90 -16.50
C GLU A 318 -9.64 -6.93 -17.53
N GLY A 319 -9.24 -5.66 -17.55
CA GLY A 319 -9.59 -4.69 -18.60
C GLY A 319 -10.49 -3.54 -18.16
N ASN A 320 -10.92 -3.50 -16.88
CA ASN A 320 -11.70 -2.39 -16.31
C ASN A 320 -11.10 -1.88 -15.00
N ALA A 321 -9.75 -1.82 -14.94
CA ALA A 321 -9.05 -1.40 -13.74
C ALA A 321 -9.30 0.07 -13.40
N ILE A 322 -9.57 0.37 -12.14
CA ILE A 322 -9.55 1.73 -11.59
C ILE A 322 -8.33 1.97 -10.71
N GLY A 323 -7.47 0.96 -10.53
CA GLY A 323 -6.24 1.02 -9.76
C GLY A 323 -6.43 0.70 -8.27
N ARG A 324 -5.96 1.58 -7.38
CA ARG A 324 -6.00 1.42 -5.92
C ARG A 324 -5.34 0.12 -5.47
N VAL A 325 -4.12 -0.06 -5.94
CA VAL A 325 -3.38 -1.32 -5.84
C VAL A 325 -2.89 -1.63 -4.42
N GLY A 326 -2.82 -2.91 -4.08
CA GLY A 326 -2.12 -3.46 -2.94
C GLY A 326 -1.22 -4.61 -3.38
N ILE A 327 -0.11 -4.87 -2.66
CA ILE A 327 0.77 -6.00 -2.94
C ILE A 327 1.38 -6.55 -1.65
N VAL A 328 1.53 -7.87 -1.57
CA VAL A 328 2.30 -8.56 -0.53
C VAL A 328 3.14 -9.67 -1.16
N MET A 329 4.36 -9.87 -0.69
CA MET A 329 5.18 -11.02 -1.08
C MET A 329 4.81 -12.25 -0.23
N LEU A 330 4.68 -13.40 -0.88
CA LEU A 330 4.50 -14.69 -0.22
C LEU A 330 5.87 -15.35 0.05
N ASP A 331 6.77 -15.20 -0.90
CA ASP A 331 8.16 -15.63 -0.89
C ASP A 331 8.98 -14.79 -1.89
N ASN A 332 10.23 -15.14 -2.13
CA ASN A 332 11.15 -14.40 -3.01
C ASN A 332 10.74 -14.34 -4.50
N LYS A 333 9.71 -15.08 -4.91
CA LYS A 333 9.26 -15.17 -6.32
C LYS A 333 7.78 -14.94 -6.48
N ASN A 334 6.99 -15.15 -5.44
CA ASN A 334 5.53 -15.10 -5.49
C ASN A 334 5.01 -13.90 -4.72
N ALA A 335 4.06 -13.19 -5.30
CA ALA A 335 3.32 -12.10 -4.67
C ALA A 335 1.81 -12.28 -4.88
N VAL A 336 1.02 -11.65 -4.03
CA VAL A 336 -0.39 -11.40 -4.29
C VAL A 336 -0.58 -9.91 -4.51
N VAL A 337 -1.26 -9.57 -5.58
CA VAL A 337 -1.65 -8.20 -5.93
C VAL A 337 -3.14 -8.06 -5.77
N SER A 338 -3.60 -6.97 -5.16
CA SER A 338 -5.01 -6.60 -5.13
C SER A 338 -5.22 -5.27 -5.85
N TRP A 339 -6.42 -5.08 -6.41
CA TRP A 339 -6.79 -3.86 -7.11
C TRP A 339 -8.32 -3.69 -7.15
N MET A 340 -8.77 -2.53 -7.55
CA MET A 340 -10.16 -2.30 -7.91
C MET A 340 -10.36 -2.52 -9.41
N GLU A 341 -11.26 -3.45 -9.75
CA GLU A 341 -11.73 -3.74 -11.11
C GLU A 341 -13.20 -3.32 -11.19
N GLY A 342 -13.49 -2.14 -11.71
CA GLY A 342 -14.80 -1.55 -11.57
C GLY A 342 -15.22 -1.49 -10.09
N THR A 343 -16.37 -2.07 -9.76
CA THR A 343 -16.87 -2.14 -8.37
C THR A 343 -16.31 -3.30 -7.56
N GLU A 344 -15.44 -4.14 -8.11
CA GLU A 344 -14.92 -5.32 -7.42
C GLU A 344 -13.52 -5.07 -6.83
N ILE A 345 -13.29 -5.53 -5.63
CA ILE A 345 -11.94 -5.69 -5.06
C ILE A 345 -11.47 -7.07 -5.47
N LYS A 346 -10.46 -7.13 -6.31
CA LYS A 346 -9.87 -8.37 -6.80
C LYS A 346 -8.48 -8.62 -6.23
N ALA A 347 -8.07 -9.87 -6.24
CA ALA A 347 -6.73 -10.29 -5.90
C ALA A 347 -6.26 -11.43 -6.80
N VAL A 348 -4.96 -11.46 -7.13
CA VAL A 348 -4.35 -12.51 -7.93
C VAL A 348 -2.99 -12.87 -7.38
N LYS A 349 -2.69 -14.16 -7.32
CA LYS A 349 -1.33 -14.64 -7.04
C LYS A 349 -0.54 -14.73 -8.33
N ILE A 350 0.65 -14.16 -8.31
CA ILE A 350 1.57 -14.08 -9.45
C ILE A 350 2.96 -14.55 -9.07
N ASN A 351 3.67 -15.13 -10.05
CA ASN A 351 5.08 -15.47 -9.95
C ASN A 351 5.93 -14.49 -10.77
N SER A 352 7.16 -14.28 -10.37
CA SER A 352 8.14 -13.40 -11.05
C SER A 352 8.48 -13.84 -12.49
N ASP A 353 8.10 -15.05 -12.91
CA ASP A 353 8.22 -15.53 -14.30
C ASP A 353 7.02 -15.16 -15.18
N GLY A 354 6.01 -14.48 -14.62
CA GLY A 354 4.80 -14.07 -15.33
C GLY A 354 3.62 -15.03 -15.18
N THR A 355 3.80 -16.18 -14.53
CA THR A 355 2.69 -17.11 -14.28
C THR A 355 1.70 -16.50 -13.28
N LYS A 356 0.40 -16.56 -13.64
CA LYS A 356 -0.71 -16.06 -12.79
C LYS A 356 -1.69 -17.17 -12.47
N GLU A 357 -2.19 -17.22 -11.25
CA GLU A 357 -3.38 -18.00 -10.90
C GLU A 357 -4.66 -17.24 -11.36
N PRO A 358 -5.83 -17.87 -11.40
CA PRO A 358 -7.09 -17.15 -11.59
C PRO A 358 -7.29 -16.09 -10.52
N SER A 359 -7.82 -14.93 -10.89
CA SER A 359 -8.14 -13.89 -9.92
C SER A 359 -9.31 -14.30 -9.02
N ILE A 360 -9.35 -13.72 -7.82
CA ILE A 360 -10.40 -13.93 -6.82
C ILE A 360 -11.07 -12.59 -6.57
N THR A 361 -12.40 -12.53 -6.62
CA THR A 361 -13.16 -11.39 -6.12
C THR A 361 -13.26 -11.48 -4.60
N ILE A 362 -12.68 -10.50 -3.90
CA ILE A 362 -12.68 -10.42 -2.44
C ILE A 362 -14.01 -9.84 -1.95
N ALA A 363 -14.47 -8.76 -2.60
CA ALA A 363 -15.72 -8.08 -2.25
C ALA A 363 -16.21 -7.22 -3.41
N THR A 364 -17.47 -6.83 -3.35
CA THR A 364 -18.02 -5.71 -4.12
C THR A 364 -17.93 -4.45 -3.27
N SER A 365 -17.49 -3.35 -3.87
CA SER A 365 -17.37 -2.02 -3.28
C SER A 365 -17.99 -0.98 -4.22
N SER A 366 -17.50 0.25 -4.21
CA SER A 366 -17.92 1.36 -5.06
C SER A 366 -16.72 1.95 -5.81
N GLU A 367 -16.94 2.37 -7.06
CA GLU A 367 -15.91 3.11 -7.82
C GLU A 367 -15.74 4.55 -7.31
N SER A 368 -16.65 5.02 -6.45
CA SER A 368 -16.59 6.39 -5.92
C SER A 368 -15.30 6.63 -5.13
N ARG A 369 -14.87 7.89 -5.07
CA ARG A 369 -13.71 8.29 -4.27
C ARG A 369 -13.90 7.97 -2.79
N SER A 370 -15.11 8.08 -2.27
CA SER A 370 -15.45 7.81 -0.86
C SER A 370 -15.25 6.36 -0.42
N SER A 371 -15.13 5.39 -1.34
CA SER A 371 -14.76 4.03 -0.98
C SER A 371 -13.27 3.86 -0.67
N GLY A 372 -12.45 4.87 -0.92
CA GLY A 372 -11.04 4.92 -0.53
C GLY A 372 -10.17 3.87 -1.22
N PHE A 373 -9.07 3.54 -0.58
CA PHE A 373 -8.11 2.52 -1.01
C PHE A 373 -8.29 1.26 -0.19
N PRO A 374 -8.76 0.14 -0.77
CA PRO A 374 -8.74 -1.16 -0.10
C PRO A 374 -7.32 -1.50 0.34
N GLN A 375 -7.17 -1.97 1.56
CA GLN A 375 -5.90 -2.37 2.14
C GLN A 375 -5.77 -3.88 2.17
N MET A 376 -4.55 -4.38 2.04
CA MET A 376 -4.23 -5.79 2.15
C MET A 376 -2.94 -5.97 2.96
N THR A 377 -2.95 -6.93 3.90
CA THR A 377 -1.75 -7.35 4.62
C THR A 377 -1.71 -8.86 4.78
N LYS A 378 -0.53 -9.40 5.13
CA LYS A 378 -0.31 -10.84 5.34
C LYS A 378 -0.02 -11.11 6.80
N SER A 379 -0.68 -12.12 7.36
CA SER A 379 -0.40 -12.67 8.68
C SER A 379 -0.41 -14.20 8.64
N GLY A 380 0.75 -14.80 8.81
CA GLY A 380 0.91 -16.26 8.68
C GLY A 380 0.48 -16.74 7.29
N ALA A 381 -0.45 -17.70 7.26
CA ALA A 381 -1.03 -18.30 6.03
C ALA A 381 -2.31 -17.58 5.58
N LYS A 382 -2.55 -16.35 6.00
CA LYS A 382 -3.75 -15.58 5.63
C LYS A 382 -3.38 -14.23 5.03
N LEU A 383 -4.20 -13.79 4.07
CA LEU A 383 -4.30 -12.41 3.66
C LEU A 383 -5.53 -11.79 4.32
N ILE A 384 -5.38 -10.59 4.83
CA ILE A 384 -6.45 -9.81 5.46
C ILE A 384 -6.65 -8.55 4.64
N PHE A 385 -7.90 -8.26 4.31
CA PHE A 385 -8.33 -7.13 3.53
C PHE A 385 -9.22 -6.24 4.37
N ALA A 386 -9.10 -4.91 4.21
CA ALA A 386 -9.99 -3.94 4.81
C ALA A 386 -10.32 -2.84 3.78
N TRP A 387 -11.58 -2.40 3.74
CA TRP A 387 -12.03 -1.35 2.84
C TRP A 387 -13.17 -0.54 3.45
N THR A 388 -13.31 0.69 3.00
CA THR A 388 -14.47 1.53 3.34
C THR A 388 -15.68 1.07 2.53
N ASP A 389 -16.74 0.67 3.21
CA ASP A 389 -18.05 0.47 2.61
C ASP A 389 -18.78 1.81 2.54
N ASP A 390 -18.87 2.37 1.33
CA ASP A 390 -19.45 3.70 1.12
C ASP A 390 -20.97 3.75 1.42
N LYS A 391 -21.66 2.63 1.27
CA LYS A 391 -23.09 2.50 1.55
C LYS A 391 -23.37 2.49 3.05
N ASP A 392 -22.66 1.64 3.78
CA ASP A 392 -22.84 1.47 5.23
C ASP A 392 -22.07 2.52 6.04
N LYS A 393 -21.14 3.27 5.40
CA LYS A 393 -20.24 4.24 6.05
C LYS A 393 -19.46 3.60 7.21
N THR A 394 -18.87 2.44 6.94
CA THR A 394 -18.07 1.68 7.90
C THR A 394 -16.95 0.93 7.18
N ILE A 395 -16.08 0.30 7.95
CA ILE A 395 -15.01 -0.55 7.42
C ILE A 395 -15.48 -2.00 7.42
N LYS A 396 -15.33 -2.67 6.28
CA LYS A 396 -15.52 -4.11 6.15
C LYS A 396 -14.16 -4.80 6.11
N ILE A 397 -14.14 -6.05 6.56
CA ILE A 397 -12.92 -6.86 6.66
C ILE A 397 -13.19 -8.24 6.10
N ALA A 398 -12.26 -8.77 5.34
CA ALA A 398 -12.30 -10.14 4.86
C ALA A 398 -10.91 -10.80 4.96
N SER A 399 -10.87 -12.10 4.92
CA SER A 399 -9.64 -12.89 4.84
C SER A 399 -9.76 -14.03 3.84
N ILE A 400 -8.62 -14.41 3.26
CA ILE A 400 -8.45 -15.63 2.48
C ILE A 400 -7.24 -16.41 3.02
N SER A 401 -7.25 -17.73 2.87
CA SER A 401 -6.07 -18.57 3.09
C SER A 401 -5.20 -18.62 1.83
N ILE A 402 -3.86 -18.65 2.01
CA ILE A 402 -2.83 -18.71 0.95
C ILE A 402 -1.97 -19.96 1.09
#